data_5e460afa37df4886b77338c237d3a002
#
_entry.id   5e460afa37df4886b77338c237d3a002
#
_cell.length_a   1.000
_cell.length_b   1.000
_cell.length_c   1.000
_cell.angle_alpha   90.00
_cell.angle_beta   90.00
_cell.angle_gamma   90.00
#
_symmetry.space_group_name_H-M   'P 1'
#
loop_
_entity.id
_entity.type
_entity.pdbx_description
1 polymer ?
#
loop_
_entity_poly.entity_id
_entity_poly.type
_entity_poly.pdbx_seq_one_letter_code
_entity_poly.pdbx_strand_id
1 'polypeptide(L)'
;MKKKLMSLIGVILFIVMILGLCSCHMEESYKEFVFKNITGSVNENYFTSDEFSFTRIQNVVIIPEVKAINHEEYVIYISAYSKDGKETVQIKKVIFKVKDSIILNNELGCTIDFEKNTNSLYEGFVNGGIFTEESVEVADGKKYDIIIEVDVLENGLNISKSLTFEMEIKGYKSFVWST
;
A
#
# COMPACT_ATOMS: atom_id res chain seq x y z
N MET A 1 14.52 -24.92 -59.79
CA MET A 1 13.36 -24.26 -59.11
C MET A 1 13.10 -24.77 -57.69
N LYS A 2 13.08 -26.08 -57.39
CA LYS A 2 12.77 -26.61 -56.03
C LYS A 2 13.68 -26.11 -54.89
N LYS A 3 15.00 -25.95 -55.11
CA LYS A 3 15.94 -25.47 -54.07
C LYS A 3 15.69 -24.01 -53.65
N LYS A 4 15.31 -23.12 -54.60
CA LYS A 4 14.99 -21.72 -54.30
C LYS A 4 13.67 -21.60 -53.53
N LEU A 5 12.69 -22.45 -53.79
CA LEU A 5 11.40 -22.48 -53.12
C LEU A 5 11.55 -22.96 -51.65
N MET A 6 12.36 -24.00 -51.41
CA MET A 6 12.65 -24.48 -50.04
C MET A 6 13.40 -23.43 -49.19
N SER A 7 14.34 -22.68 -49.81
CA SER A 7 15.03 -21.60 -49.14
C SER A 7 14.08 -20.44 -48.73
N LEU A 8 13.14 -20.11 -49.62
CA LEU A 8 12.15 -19.05 -49.35
C LEU A 8 11.19 -19.44 -48.20
N ILE A 9 10.72 -20.71 -48.20
CA ILE A 9 9.85 -21.22 -47.12
C ILE A 9 10.60 -21.23 -45.79
N GLY A 10 11.89 -21.60 -45.76
CA GLY A 10 12.71 -21.56 -44.54
C GLY A 10 12.86 -20.14 -43.98
N VAL A 11 13.06 -19.14 -44.85
CA VAL A 11 13.15 -17.75 -44.42
C VAL A 11 11.79 -17.22 -43.85
N ILE A 12 10.67 -17.57 -44.49
CA ILE A 12 9.35 -17.17 -44.05
C ILE A 12 9.03 -17.80 -42.67
N LEU A 13 9.31 -19.10 -42.48
CA LEU A 13 9.14 -19.79 -41.20
C LEU A 13 10.01 -19.16 -40.10
N PHE A 14 11.23 -18.78 -40.41
CA PHE A 14 12.13 -18.12 -39.45
C PHE A 14 11.62 -16.72 -39.04
N ILE A 15 11.10 -15.94 -40.00
CA ILE A 15 10.48 -14.63 -39.74
C ILE A 15 9.23 -14.79 -38.88
N VAL A 16 8.37 -15.77 -39.21
CA VAL A 16 7.15 -16.05 -38.42
C VAL A 16 7.51 -16.50 -36.99
N MET A 17 8.58 -17.29 -36.84
CA MET A 17 9.07 -17.71 -35.52
C MET A 17 9.60 -16.52 -34.70
N ILE A 18 10.36 -15.61 -35.34
CA ILE A 18 10.85 -14.38 -34.68
C ILE A 18 9.68 -13.46 -34.30
N LEU A 19 8.72 -13.25 -35.21
CA LEU A 19 7.54 -12.43 -34.93
C LEU A 19 6.66 -13.06 -33.83
N GLY A 20 6.55 -14.39 -33.78
CA GLY A 20 5.86 -15.12 -32.72
C GLY A 20 6.56 -15.00 -31.36
N LEU A 21 7.89 -14.97 -31.33
CA LEU A 21 8.67 -14.75 -30.11
C LEU A 21 8.63 -13.29 -29.63
N CYS A 22 8.42 -12.33 -30.54
CA CYS A 22 8.29 -10.90 -30.18
C CYS A 22 6.88 -10.50 -29.68
N SER A 23 5.86 -11.36 -29.87
CA SER A 23 4.46 -11.01 -29.56
C SER A 23 4.02 -11.32 -28.12
N CYS A 24 4.89 -11.86 -27.27
CA CYS A 24 4.54 -12.24 -25.89
C CYS A 24 5.25 -11.37 -24.85
N HIS A 25 5.34 -10.06 -25.07
CA HIS A 25 5.71 -9.13 -24.01
C HIS A 25 4.42 -8.53 -23.43
N MET A 26 3.95 -9.06 -22.34
CA MET A 26 3.00 -8.35 -21.49
C MET A 26 3.79 -7.40 -20.59
N GLU A 27 3.64 -6.11 -20.81
CA GLU A 27 4.15 -5.07 -19.93
C GLU A 27 3.09 -4.88 -18.83
N GLU A 28 3.34 -5.42 -17.64
CA GLU A 28 2.51 -5.11 -16.48
C GLU A 28 3.07 -3.87 -15.79
N SER A 29 2.26 -2.83 -15.71
CA SER A 29 2.55 -1.66 -14.88
C SER A 29 1.87 -1.83 -13.52
N TYR A 30 2.61 -1.61 -12.46
CA TYR A 30 2.04 -1.57 -11.10
C TYR A 30 2.51 -0.34 -10.36
N LYS A 31 1.70 0.09 -9.38
CA LYS A 31 2.00 1.22 -8.51
C LYS A 31 2.44 0.71 -7.15
N GLU A 32 3.53 1.26 -6.65
CA GLU A 32 3.99 1.05 -5.27
C GLU A 32 3.75 2.31 -4.46
N PHE A 33 3.16 2.15 -3.28
CA PHE A 33 2.87 3.22 -2.33
C PHE A 33 3.96 3.22 -1.27
N VAL A 34 4.84 4.23 -1.31
CA VAL A 34 6.02 4.32 -0.44
C VAL A 34 5.78 5.40 0.60
N PHE A 35 5.61 4.98 1.85
CA PHE A 35 5.47 5.90 2.97
C PHE A 35 6.83 6.45 3.39
N LYS A 36 6.86 7.76 3.65
CA LYS A 36 8.04 8.42 4.17
C LYS A 36 8.27 8.00 5.64
N ASN A 37 9.50 7.60 5.94
CA ASN A 37 9.93 7.21 7.30
C ASN A 37 9.19 6.00 7.89
N ILE A 38 8.50 5.19 7.09
CA ILE A 38 7.98 3.90 7.51
C ILE A 38 8.73 2.83 6.72
N THR A 39 9.54 2.03 7.39
CA THR A 39 10.35 0.99 6.76
C THR A 39 10.27 -0.31 7.53
N GLY A 40 10.03 -1.41 6.81
CA GLY A 40 9.99 -2.75 7.38
C GLY A 40 8.80 -3.03 8.30
N SER A 41 8.88 -4.12 9.04
CA SER A 41 7.84 -4.53 10.00
C SER A 41 7.96 -3.77 11.31
N VAL A 42 6.81 -3.53 11.97
CA VAL A 42 6.76 -2.92 13.30
C VAL A 42 7.52 -3.77 14.32
N ASN A 43 8.39 -3.12 15.05
CA ASN A 43 9.21 -3.73 16.10
C ASN A 43 9.34 -2.78 17.30
N GLU A 44 10.15 -3.15 18.30
CA GLU A 44 10.35 -2.38 19.54
C GLU A 44 10.75 -0.93 19.30
N ASN A 45 11.50 -0.63 18.24
CA ASN A 45 11.93 0.73 17.92
C ASN A 45 10.77 1.68 17.64
N TYR A 46 9.67 1.19 17.07
CA TYR A 46 8.48 2.00 16.82
C TYR A 46 7.85 2.53 18.12
N PHE A 47 8.04 1.81 19.22
CA PHE A 47 7.49 2.19 20.54
C PHE A 47 8.45 3.09 21.35
N THR A 48 9.74 3.11 21.04
CA THR A 48 10.77 3.75 21.88
C THR A 48 11.49 4.91 21.21
N SER A 49 11.73 4.83 19.88
CA SER A 49 12.47 5.86 19.14
C SER A 49 11.59 7.09 18.85
N ASP A 50 12.20 8.27 18.97
CA ASP A 50 11.56 9.54 18.58
C ASP A 50 11.32 9.66 17.07
N GLU A 51 12.09 8.92 16.26
CA GLU A 51 11.93 8.85 14.81
C GLU A 51 10.52 8.41 14.41
N PHE A 52 9.90 7.49 15.18
CA PHE A 52 8.56 6.97 14.94
C PHE A 52 7.48 7.61 15.81
N SER A 53 7.77 8.71 16.51
CA SER A 53 6.80 9.40 17.38
C SER A 53 5.55 9.89 16.67
N PHE A 54 5.66 10.14 15.34
CA PHE A 54 4.52 10.54 14.50
C PHE A 54 3.50 9.41 14.27
N THR A 55 3.89 8.15 14.44
CA THR A 55 3.01 6.97 14.32
C THR A 55 2.37 6.56 15.64
N ARG A 56 2.80 7.17 16.78
CA ARG A 56 2.53 6.66 18.12
C ARG A 56 1.56 7.53 18.90
N ILE A 57 0.67 6.85 19.61
CA ILE A 57 -0.20 7.43 20.65
C ILE A 57 -0.03 6.57 21.90
N GLN A 58 0.66 7.09 22.90
CA GLN A 58 1.05 6.31 24.09
C GLN A 58 1.73 4.99 23.72
N ASN A 59 1.16 3.84 24.12
CA ASN A 59 1.68 2.50 23.85
C ASN A 59 1.14 1.85 22.57
N VAL A 60 0.44 2.63 21.75
CA VAL A 60 -0.12 2.16 20.46
C VAL A 60 0.63 2.79 19.30
N VAL A 61 1.02 1.97 18.33
CA VAL A 61 1.58 2.38 17.03
C VAL A 61 0.52 2.17 15.96
N ILE A 62 0.26 3.19 15.15
CA ILE A 62 -0.70 3.16 14.04
C ILE A 62 0.07 3.29 12.73
N ILE A 63 -0.15 2.36 11.80
CA ILE A 63 0.51 2.33 10.49
C ILE A 63 -0.53 2.13 9.39
N PRO A 64 -0.62 3.03 8.40
CA PRO A 64 -1.38 2.78 7.18
C PRO A 64 -0.59 1.88 6.21
N GLU A 65 -1.31 1.10 5.45
CA GLU A 65 -0.79 0.30 4.34
C GLU A 65 -1.75 0.42 3.16
N VAL A 66 -1.23 0.53 1.94
CA VAL A 66 -2.03 0.54 0.72
C VAL A 66 -1.76 -0.74 -0.05
N LYS A 67 -2.82 -1.49 -0.36
CA LYS A 67 -2.75 -2.74 -1.13
C LYS A 67 -3.65 -2.67 -2.35
N ALA A 68 -3.20 -3.25 -3.47
CA ALA A 68 -4.04 -3.47 -4.62
C ALA A 68 -5.08 -4.56 -4.30
N ILE A 69 -6.34 -4.30 -4.63
CA ILE A 69 -7.41 -5.31 -4.65
C ILE A 69 -7.43 -5.98 -6.03
N ASN A 70 -7.31 -5.17 -7.06
CA ASN A 70 -7.24 -5.55 -8.46
C ASN A 70 -6.44 -4.48 -9.24
N HIS A 71 -6.50 -4.50 -10.57
CA HIS A 71 -5.77 -3.55 -11.42
C HIS A 71 -6.27 -2.11 -11.33
N GLU A 72 -7.51 -1.90 -10.88
CA GLU A 72 -8.18 -0.60 -10.87
C GLU A 72 -8.43 -0.04 -9.47
N GLU A 73 -8.36 -0.89 -8.43
CA GLU A 73 -8.76 -0.52 -7.07
C GLU A 73 -7.69 -0.83 -6.04
N TYR A 74 -7.56 0.07 -5.09
CA TYR A 74 -6.67 -0.02 -3.94
C TYR A 74 -7.45 0.15 -2.64
N VAL A 75 -7.01 -0.53 -1.60
CA VAL A 75 -7.56 -0.41 -0.25
C VAL A 75 -6.50 0.17 0.69
N ILE A 76 -6.93 1.06 1.57
CA ILE A 76 -6.13 1.54 2.70
C ILE A 76 -6.45 0.67 3.90
N TYR A 77 -5.49 -0.09 4.42
CA TYR A 77 -5.57 -0.75 5.70
C TYR A 77 -4.93 0.12 6.77
N ILE A 78 -5.53 0.15 7.95
CA ILE A 78 -4.99 0.80 9.12
C ILE A 78 -4.69 -0.29 10.14
N SER A 79 -3.40 -0.54 10.38
CA SER A 79 -2.93 -1.48 11.38
C SER A 79 -2.60 -0.76 12.67
N ALA A 80 -2.99 -1.32 13.81
CA ALA A 80 -2.60 -0.88 15.13
C ALA A 80 -1.80 -1.97 15.83
N TYR A 81 -0.75 -1.58 16.53
CA TYR A 81 0.12 -2.46 17.31
C TYR A 81 0.19 -1.98 18.74
N SER A 82 0.12 -2.91 19.69
CA SER A 82 0.27 -2.68 21.12
C SER A 82 1.23 -3.69 21.73
N LYS A 83 1.89 -3.32 22.84
CA LYS A 83 2.77 -4.24 23.59
C LYS A 83 2.01 -5.23 24.44
N ASP A 84 0.85 -4.86 24.98
CA ASP A 84 0.10 -5.69 25.91
C ASP A 84 -1.37 -5.90 25.55
N GLY A 85 -1.85 -5.22 24.49
CA GLY A 85 -3.20 -5.38 23.94
C GLY A 85 -4.33 -4.93 24.87
N LYS A 86 -4.04 -4.03 25.82
CA LYS A 86 -5.05 -3.55 26.79
C LYS A 86 -5.75 -2.28 26.37
N GLU A 87 -5.22 -1.62 25.35
CA GLU A 87 -5.78 -0.40 24.79
C GLU A 87 -7.01 -0.71 23.95
N THR A 88 -7.96 0.21 23.96
CA THR A 88 -9.04 0.23 22.95
C THR A 88 -8.71 1.31 21.93
N VAL A 89 -8.60 0.91 20.65
CA VAL A 89 -8.29 1.81 19.54
C VAL A 89 -9.52 1.94 18.66
N GLN A 90 -10.01 3.16 18.49
CA GLN A 90 -11.10 3.47 17.58
C GLN A 90 -10.63 4.36 16.45
N ILE A 91 -10.68 3.87 15.21
CA ILE A 91 -10.45 4.69 14.03
C ILE A 91 -11.74 5.41 13.70
N LYS A 92 -11.72 6.73 13.80
CA LYS A 92 -12.87 7.59 13.52
C LYS A 92 -13.01 7.90 12.05
N LYS A 93 -11.89 8.27 11.43
CA LYS A 93 -11.89 8.82 10.07
C LYS A 93 -10.59 8.55 9.35
N VAL A 94 -10.68 8.33 8.06
CA VAL A 94 -9.53 8.25 7.15
C VAL A 94 -9.73 9.22 6.00
N ILE A 95 -8.76 10.10 5.80
CA ILE A 95 -8.73 11.05 4.68
C ILE A 95 -7.50 10.73 3.84
N PHE A 96 -7.69 10.50 2.54
CA PHE A 96 -6.61 10.40 1.58
C PHE A 96 -6.69 11.59 0.63
N LYS A 97 -5.61 12.35 0.50
CA LYS A 97 -5.59 13.58 -0.28
C LYS A 97 -4.25 13.83 -0.97
N VAL A 98 -4.27 14.72 -1.96
CA VAL A 98 -3.12 15.34 -2.59
C VAL A 98 -3.29 16.85 -2.55
N LYS A 99 -2.40 17.56 -1.83
CA LYS A 99 -2.57 19.01 -1.55
C LYS A 99 -3.96 19.27 -0.96
N ASP A 100 -4.79 20.08 -1.63
CA ASP A 100 -6.15 20.44 -1.21
C ASP A 100 -7.24 19.52 -1.79
N SER A 101 -6.88 18.60 -2.71
CA SER A 101 -7.83 17.69 -3.34
C SER A 101 -7.99 16.41 -2.52
N ILE A 102 -9.21 16.15 -2.08
CA ILE A 102 -9.56 14.93 -1.33
C ILE A 102 -9.88 13.82 -2.33
N ILE A 103 -9.18 12.69 -2.20
CA ILE A 103 -9.39 11.46 -2.98
C ILE A 103 -10.37 10.55 -2.24
N LEU A 104 -10.18 10.38 -0.93
CA LEU A 104 -11.05 9.59 -0.06
C LEU A 104 -11.31 10.36 1.24
N ASN A 105 -12.56 10.33 1.70
CA ASN A 105 -12.96 10.83 3.00
C ASN A 105 -13.97 9.86 3.61
N ASN A 106 -13.51 9.02 4.52
CA ASN A 106 -14.29 7.92 5.07
C ASN A 106 -14.43 8.04 6.59
N GLU A 107 -15.66 8.20 7.07
CA GLU A 107 -16.02 8.14 8.49
C GLU A 107 -16.25 6.68 8.88
N LEU A 108 -15.45 6.14 9.79
CA LEU A 108 -15.45 4.71 10.12
C LEU A 108 -16.14 4.41 11.44
N GLY A 109 -15.66 5.02 12.51
CA GLY A 109 -16.13 4.70 13.87
C GLY A 109 -15.84 3.26 14.31
N CYS A 110 -14.86 2.60 13.69
CA CYS A 110 -14.54 1.19 13.93
C CYS A 110 -13.54 1.03 15.08
N THR A 111 -13.78 0.05 15.94
CA THR A 111 -12.81 -0.38 16.97
C THR A 111 -11.92 -1.47 16.41
N ILE A 112 -10.63 -1.40 16.74
CA ILE A 112 -9.65 -2.44 16.40
C ILE A 112 -9.61 -3.48 17.51
N ASP A 113 -9.83 -4.74 17.14
CA ASP A 113 -9.64 -5.89 18.02
C ASP A 113 -8.20 -6.39 17.89
N PHE A 114 -7.50 -6.51 19.02
CA PHE A 114 -6.12 -6.94 19.06
C PHE A 114 -5.97 -8.46 19.20
N GLU A 115 -5.14 -9.05 18.34
CA GLU A 115 -4.70 -10.44 18.44
C GLU A 115 -3.18 -10.49 18.60
N LYS A 116 -2.68 -11.46 19.37
CA LYS A 116 -1.23 -11.62 19.57
C LYS A 116 -0.57 -12.19 18.32
N ASN A 117 0.39 -11.45 17.75
CA ASN A 117 1.14 -11.87 16.58
C ASN A 117 2.39 -12.70 16.94
N THR A 118 3.10 -13.19 15.90
CA THR A 118 4.32 -14.00 16.04
C THR A 118 5.50 -13.25 16.68
N ASN A 119 5.50 -11.91 16.63
CA ASN A 119 6.55 -11.05 17.19
C ASN A 119 6.27 -10.65 18.64
N SER A 120 5.32 -11.30 19.32
CA SER A 120 4.91 -11.01 20.68
C SER A 120 4.21 -9.67 20.88
N LEU A 121 3.90 -8.95 19.80
CA LEU A 121 3.05 -7.76 19.82
C LEU A 121 1.59 -8.16 19.64
N TYR A 122 0.70 -7.30 20.08
CA TYR A 122 -0.72 -7.38 19.76
C TYR A 122 -0.99 -6.52 18.53
N GLU A 123 -1.66 -7.09 17.54
CA GLU A 123 -1.94 -6.46 16.25
C GLU A 123 -3.42 -6.57 15.91
N GLY A 124 -3.97 -5.54 15.32
CA GLY A 124 -5.29 -5.54 14.72
C GLY A 124 -5.36 -4.56 13.56
N PHE A 125 -6.34 -4.68 12.71
CA PHE A 125 -6.48 -3.80 11.56
C PHE A 125 -7.94 -3.55 11.19
N VAL A 126 -8.16 -2.45 10.49
CA VAL A 126 -9.45 -2.10 9.86
C VAL A 126 -9.24 -1.65 8.42
N ASN A 127 -10.30 -1.80 7.60
CA ASN A 127 -10.33 -1.24 6.26
C ASN A 127 -10.64 0.26 6.35
N GLY A 128 -9.69 1.10 5.94
CA GLY A 128 -9.79 2.56 5.95
C GLY A 128 -10.54 3.13 4.76
N GLY A 129 -10.77 2.35 3.72
CA GLY A 129 -11.50 2.75 2.52
C GLY A 129 -10.84 2.28 1.23
N ILE A 130 -11.60 2.35 0.14
CA ILE A 130 -11.19 1.94 -1.21
C ILE A 130 -11.14 3.19 -2.09
N PHE A 131 -10.13 3.27 -2.96
CA PHE A 131 -10.02 4.29 -3.99
C PHE A 131 -9.58 3.68 -5.33
N THR A 132 -9.87 4.38 -6.44
CA THR A 132 -9.58 3.89 -7.79
C THR A 132 -8.21 4.36 -8.28
N GLU A 133 -7.62 3.60 -9.21
CA GLU A 133 -6.37 3.94 -9.87
C GLU A 133 -6.41 5.32 -10.55
N GLU A 134 -7.54 5.66 -11.18
CA GLU A 134 -7.74 6.94 -11.88
C GLU A 134 -7.68 8.15 -10.94
N SER A 135 -7.97 7.96 -9.64
CA SER A 135 -7.93 9.03 -8.63
C SER A 135 -6.51 9.41 -8.22
N VAL A 136 -5.51 8.62 -8.59
CA VAL A 136 -4.10 8.84 -8.24
C VAL A 136 -3.23 8.89 -9.49
N GLU A 137 -2.26 9.79 -9.49
CA GLU A 137 -1.31 9.99 -10.58
C GLU A 137 0.10 9.63 -10.12
N VAL A 138 0.80 8.84 -10.91
CA VAL A 138 2.22 8.59 -10.71
C VAL A 138 3.00 9.76 -11.32
N ALA A 139 3.56 10.60 -10.46
CA ALA A 139 4.41 11.69 -10.89
C ALA A 139 5.56 11.86 -9.88
N ASP A 140 6.77 12.00 -10.39
CA ASP A 140 7.95 12.20 -9.56
C ASP A 140 7.79 13.40 -8.64
N GLY A 141 8.01 13.19 -7.34
CA GLY A 141 7.90 14.22 -6.32
C GLY A 141 6.47 14.63 -5.95
N LYS A 142 5.44 13.98 -6.48
CA LYS A 142 4.05 14.21 -6.06
C LYS A 142 3.79 13.50 -4.75
N LYS A 143 3.40 14.29 -3.74
CA LYS A 143 3.16 13.80 -2.39
C LYS A 143 1.69 13.67 -2.11
N TYR A 144 1.36 12.60 -1.43
CA TYR A 144 0.02 12.27 -0.95
C TYR A 144 0.05 12.16 0.56
N ASP A 145 -1.05 12.53 1.21
CA ASP A 145 -1.23 12.40 2.65
C ASP A 145 -2.36 11.44 2.96
N ILE A 146 -2.11 10.49 3.86
CA ILE A 146 -3.16 9.76 4.57
C ILE A 146 -3.26 10.35 5.98
N ILE A 147 -4.43 10.88 6.33
CA ILE A 147 -4.73 11.42 7.64
C ILE A 147 -5.68 10.46 8.35
N ILE A 148 -5.32 10.04 9.55
CA ILE A 148 -6.09 9.11 10.38
C ILE A 148 -6.48 9.81 11.66
N GLU A 149 -7.78 10.00 11.89
CA GLU A 149 -8.32 10.45 13.18
C GLU A 149 -8.61 9.23 14.04
N VAL A 150 -7.99 9.16 15.21
CA VAL A 150 -8.01 8.01 16.08
C VAL A 150 -8.20 8.42 17.54
N ASP A 151 -9.00 7.63 18.26
CA ASP A 151 -9.08 7.66 19.71
C ASP A 151 -8.39 6.42 20.29
N VAL A 152 -7.58 6.62 21.31
CA VAL A 152 -6.96 5.55 22.09
C VAL A 152 -7.40 5.68 23.54
N LEU A 153 -8.07 4.67 24.05
CA LEU A 153 -8.43 4.54 25.47
C LEU A 153 -7.44 3.60 26.15
N GLU A 154 -6.66 4.14 27.07
CA GLU A 154 -5.71 3.41 27.89
C GLU A 154 -5.85 3.82 29.36
N ASN A 155 -5.98 2.86 30.25
CA ASN A 155 -6.10 3.09 31.71
C ASN A 155 -7.17 4.13 32.12
N GLY A 156 -8.30 4.17 31.37
CA GLY A 156 -9.38 5.13 31.57
C GLY A 156 -9.14 6.53 31.01
N LEU A 157 -8.01 6.78 30.40
CA LEU A 157 -7.68 8.03 29.70
C LEU A 157 -7.95 7.87 28.21
N ASN A 158 -8.82 8.72 27.65
CA ASN A 158 -9.08 8.76 26.20
C ASN A 158 -8.26 9.88 25.55
N ILE A 159 -7.44 9.53 24.55
CA ILE A 159 -6.63 10.46 23.78
C ILE A 159 -7.08 10.43 22.35
N SER A 160 -7.55 11.58 21.84
CA SER A 160 -7.86 11.80 20.43
C SER A 160 -6.68 12.44 19.73
N LYS A 161 -6.28 11.89 18.58
CA LYS A 161 -5.17 12.41 17.78
C LYS A 161 -5.46 12.28 16.28
N SER A 162 -4.93 13.21 15.50
CA SER A 162 -4.86 13.12 14.06
C SER A 162 -3.41 12.79 13.66
N LEU A 163 -3.20 11.68 12.99
CA LEU A 163 -1.91 11.25 12.47
C LEU A 163 -1.86 11.50 10.97
N THR A 164 -0.74 12.06 10.49
CA THR A 164 -0.54 12.32 9.06
C THR A 164 0.64 11.54 8.54
N PHE A 165 0.44 10.81 7.45
CA PHE A 165 1.42 9.96 6.81
C PHE A 165 1.62 10.45 5.37
N GLU A 166 2.82 10.99 5.11
CA GLU A 166 3.22 11.40 3.75
C GLU A 166 3.69 10.17 2.97
N MET A 167 3.25 10.04 1.73
CA MET A 167 3.69 8.98 0.82
C MET A 167 3.88 9.48 -0.61
N GLU A 168 4.68 8.75 -1.37
CA GLU A 168 4.88 8.90 -2.80
C GLU A 168 4.36 7.66 -3.52
N ILE A 169 3.89 7.84 -4.75
CA ILE A 169 3.46 6.72 -5.61
C ILE A 169 4.52 6.54 -6.69
N LYS A 170 5.14 5.37 -6.73
CA LYS A 170 6.12 4.98 -7.73
C LYS A 170 5.50 4.04 -8.74
N GLY A 171 5.69 4.32 -10.01
CA GLY A 171 5.29 3.42 -11.10
C GLY A 171 6.43 2.48 -11.45
N TYR A 172 6.14 1.19 -11.57
CA TYR A 172 7.08 0.18 -12.04
C TYR A 172 6.52 -0.51 -13.27
N LYS A 173 7.41 -0.86 -14.20
CA LYS A 173 7.10 -1.69 -15.34
C LYS A 173 7.83 -3.01 -15.18
N SER A 174 7.09 -4.10 -15.15
CA SER A 174 7.66 -5.44 -15.17
C SER A 174 7.41 -6.12 -16.50
N PHE A 175 8.42 -6.82 -17.00
CA PHE A 175 8.27 -7.67 -18.19
C PHE A 175 7.93 -9.08 -17.71
N VAL A 176 6.72 -9.54 -18.01
CA VAL A 176 6.31 -10.91 -17.71
C VAL A 176 6.50 -11.76 -18.97
N TRP A 177 7.34 -12.78 -18.88
CA TRP A 177 7.43 -13.82 -19.89
C TRP A 177 6.24 -14.76 -19.71
N SER A 178 5.31 -14.78 -20.66
CA SER A 178 4.30 -15.85 -20.66
C SER A 178 4.99 -17.17 -20.98
N THR A 179 5.03 -18.08 -20.01
CA THR A 179 5.45 -19.47 -20.17
C THR A 179 4.31 -20.31 -20.75
#